data_c26d1a9523afa652df511f0e56beb923
#
_entry.id   c26d1a9523afa652df511f0e56beb923
#
_cell.length_a   1.000
_cell.length_b   1.000
_cell.length_c   1.000
_cell.angle_alpha   90.00
_cell.angle_beta   90.00
_cell.angle_gamma   90.00
#
_symmetry.space_group_name_H-M   'P 1'
#
loop_
_entity.id
_entity.type
_entity.pdbx_description
1 polymer ?
#
loop_
_entity_poly.entity_id
_entity_poly.type
_entity_poly.pdbx_seq_one_letter_code
_entity_poly.pdbx_strand_id
1 'polypeptide(L)'
;TWAALREAPSLARRACEEGLRWNAPSPVIARTTARPCVLGGVALEAGEKVVMDLAAANRDPRRWTEPDVYDLTRDATGHVAFGTGIHGCVGQMMARMEATCLLTALARRVTSITPAGEPVPFINNWLRGYESLPAHVEVA
;
A
#
# COMPACT_ATOMS: atom_id res chain seq x y z
N THR A 1 6.15 3.30 16.09
CA THR A 1 5.19 2.48 15.30
C THR A 1 5.37 0.99 15.60
N TRP A 2 6.61 0.45 15.57
CA TRP A 2 6.86 -0.95 15.94
C TRP A 2 6.52 -1.22 17.41
N ALA A 3 6.94 -0.35 18.32
CA ALA A 3 6.61 -0.46 19.74
C ALA A 3 5.09 -0.53 19.97
N ALA A 4 4.32 0.35 19.35
CA ALA A 4 2.86 0.34 19.47
C ALA A 4 2.22 -0.95 18.95
N LEU A 5 2.75 -1.53 17.85
CA LEU A 5 2.29 -2.81 17.33
C LEU A 5 2.63 -3.97 18.28
N ARG A 6 3.77 -3.92 18.96
CA ARG A 6 4.15 -4.90 19.99
C ARG A 6 3.27 -4.82 21.22
N GLU A 7 2.93 -3.62 21.67
CA GLU A 7 2.02 -3.42 22.82
C GLU A 7 0.59 -3.90 22.48
N ALA A 8 0.16 -3.70 21.24
CA ALA A 8 -1.17 -4.10 20.78
C ALA A 8 -1.11 -4.86 19.44
N PRO A 9 -0.77 -6.16 19.41
CA PRO A 9 -0.71 -6.97 18.19
C PRO A 9 -2.04 -7.04 17.41
N SER A 10 -3.16 -6.71 18.06
CA SER A 10 -4.47 -6.56 17.40
C SER A 10 -4.50 -5.44 16.36
N LEU A 11 -3.56 -4.50 16.40
CA LEU A 11 -3.40 -3.45 15.40
C LEU A 11 -2.78 -3.94 14.08
N ALA A 12 -2.34 -5.20 13.99
CA ALA A 12 -1.67 -5.74 12.79
C ALA A 12 -2.48 -5.53 11.50
N ARG A 13 -3.79 -5.71 11.55
CA ARG A 13 -4.66 -5.44 10.41
C ARG A 13 -4.64 -3.96 10.00
N ARG A 14 -4.75 -3.04 10.96
CA ARG A 14 -4.68 -1.60 10.70
C ARG A 14 -3.31 -1.20 10.16
N ALA A 15 -2.24 -1.76 10.71
CA ALA A 15 -0.88 -1.56 10.20
C ALA A 15 -0.75 -1.97 8.74
N CYS A 16 -1.32 -3.12 8.37
CA CYS A 16 -1.34 -3.58 6.98
C CYS A 16 -2.12 -2.62 6.06
N GLU A 17 -3.36 -2.27 6.40
CA GLU A 17 -4.19 -1.37 5.59
C GLU A 17 -3.55 0.02 5.42
N GLU A 18 -3.02 0.57 6.51
CA GLU A 18 -2.32 1.86 6.45
C GLU A 18 -1.01 1.76 5.66
N GLY A 19 -0.28 0.66 5.76
CA GLY A 19 0.90 0.40 4.94
C GLY A 19 0.58 0.38 3.45
N LEU A 20 -0.51 -0.28 3.08
CA LEU A 20 -1.00 -0.33 1.70
C LEU A 20 -1.46 1.04 1.19
N ARG A 21 -2.14 1.82 2.03
CA ARG A 21 -2.51 3.20 1.69
C ARG A 21 -1.25 4.05 1.49
N TRP A 22 -0.36 4.03 2.48
CA TRP A 22 0.81 4.91 2.52
C TRP A 22 1.85 4.58 1.47
N ASN A 23 2.04 3.30 1.12
CA ASN A 23 3.01 2.84 0.14
C ASN A 23 2.43 1.72 -0.75
N ALA A 24 1.51 2.09 -1.63
CA ALA A 24 0.86 1.14 -2.53
C ALA A 24 1.89 0.34 -3.36
N PRO A 25 1.87 -1.01 -3.31
CA PRO A 25 2.79 -1.84 -4.08
C PRO A 25 2.67 -1.65 -5.60
N SER A 26 1.47 -1.39 -6.10
CA SER A 26 1.21 -0.98 -7.50
C SER A 26 0.84 0.49 -7.51
N PRO A 27 1.81 1.41 -7.67
CA PRO A 27 1.54 2.84 -7.57
C PRO A 27 0.70 3.37 -8.74
N VAL A 28 0.81 2.76 -9.91
CA VAL A 28 0.11 3.19 -11.12
C VAL A 28 -0.52 2.01 -11.84
N ILE A 29 -1.66 2.26 -12.50
CA ILE A 29 -2.29 1.32 -13.43
C ILE A 29 -2.75 2.10 -14.67
N ALA A 30 -2.84 1.42 -15.82
CA ALA A 30 -3.26 2.04 -17.06
C ALA A 30 -4.55 1.41 -17.60
N ARG A 31 -5.30 2.21 -18.36
CA ARG A 31 -6.45 1.78 -19.17
C ARG A 31 -6.33 2.38 -20.55
N THR A 32 -7.03 1.78 -21.50
CA THR A 32 -7.18 2.34 -22.84
C THR A 32 -8.66 2.62 -23.08
N THR A 33 -8.98 3.78 -23.55
CA THR A 33 -10.36 4.16 -23.88
C THR A 33 -10.88 3.29 -25.03
N ALA A 34 -12.01 2.63 -24.82
CA ALA A 34 -12.64 1.80 -25.85
C ALA A 34 -13.47 2.63 -26.85
N ARG A 35 -13.85 3.84 -26.48
CA ARG A 35 -14.66 4.78 -27.24
C ARG A 35 -14.38 6.21 -26.77
N PRO A 36 -14.71 7.24 -27.57
CA PRO A 36 -14.62 8.63 -27.13
C PRO A 36 -15.40 8.84 -25.82
N CYS A 37 -14.81 9.57 -24.89
CA CYS A 37 -15.41 9.87 -23.58
C CYS A 37 -14.86 11.18 -23.00
N VAL A 38 -15.50 11.64 -21.93
CA VAL A 38 -14.99 12.78 -21.14
C VAL A 38 -14.62 12.28 -19.75
N LEU A 39 -13.40 12.53 -19.33
CA LEU A 39 -12.90 12.19 -18.01
C LEU A 39 -12.33 13.43 -17.33
N GLY A 40 -12.90 13.81 -16.18
CA GLY A 40 -12.46 14.99 -15.43
C GLY A 40 -12.54 16.30 -16.24
N GLY A 41 -13.47 16.41 -17.20
CA GLY A 41 -13.60 17.57 -18.06
C GLY A 41 -12.71 17.54 -19.31
N VAL A 42 -11.86 16.51 -19.47
CA VAL A 42 -10.98 16.33 -20.63
C VAL A 42 -11.64 15.37 -21.63
N ALA A 43 -11.77 15.79 -22.88
CA ALA A 43 -12.23 14.92 -23.96
C ALA A 43 -11.10 13.96 -24.36
N LEU A 44 -11.45 12.69 -24.49
CA LEU A 44 -10.51 11.62 -24.86
C LEU A 44 -11.10 10.88 -26.07
N GLU A 45 -10.23 10.56 -27.04
CA GLU A 45 -10.59 9.74 -28.19
C GLU A 45 -10.49 8.24 -27.87
N ALA A 46 -11.02 7.39 -28.73
CA ALA A 46 -10.83 5.95 -28.62
C ALA A 46 -9.35 5.58 -28.83
N GLY A 47 -8.84 4.64 -28.04
CA GLY A 47 -7.46 4.18 -28.13
C GLY A 47 -6.45 4.97 -27.29
N GLU A 48 -6.87 6.03 -26.62
CA GLU A 48 -5.96 6.80 -25.75
C GLU A 48 -5.68 6.08 -24.44
N LYS A 49 -4.43 6.19 -23.96
CA LYS A 49 -4.02 5.64 -22.67
C LYS A 49 -4.27 6.63 -21.55
N VAL A 50 -4.95 6.15 -20.51
CA VAL A 50 -5.16 6.85 -19.26
C VAL A 50 -4.38 6.14 -18.16
N VAL A 51 -3.48 6.86 -17.51
CA VAL A 51 -2.73 6.38 -16.33
C VAL A 51 -3.45 6.86 -15.09
N MET A 52 -3.76 5.94 -14.20
CA MET A 52 -4.33 6.22 -12.89
C MET A 52 -3.23 6.07 -11.84
N ASP A 53 -2.90 7.15 -11.13
CA ASP A 53 -1.95 7.15 -10.05
C ASP A 53 -2.66 6.78 -8.73
N LEU A 54 -2.56 5.50 -8.35
CA LEU A 54 -3.15 4.97 -7.13
C LEU A 54 -2.40 5.46 -5.89
N ALA A 55 -1.09 5.67 -6.02
CA ALA A 55 -0.28 6.18 -4.92
C ALA A 55 -0.67 7.63 -4.59
N ALA A 56 -0.87 8.47 -5.61
CA ALA A 56 -1.36 9.83 -5.42
C ALA A 56 -2.79 9.85 -4.85
N ALA A 57 -3.69 8.99 -5.35
CA ALA A 57 -5.05 8.89 -4.82
C ALA A 57 -5.08 8.46 -3.34
N ASN A 58 -4.18 7.58 -2.94
CA ASN A 58 -4.02 7.15 -1.55
C ASN A 58 -3.38 8.21 -0.64
N ARG A 59 -2.86 9.27 -1.20
CA ARG A 59 -2.27 10.42 -0.49
C ARG A 59 -2.98 11.74 -0.80
N ASP A 60 -4.14 11.71 -1.40
CA ASP A 60 -4.92 12.91 -1.72
C ASP A 60 -5.41 13.58 -0.42
N PRO A 61 -4.97 14.83 -0.13
CA PRO A 61 -5.35 15.54 1.10
C PRO A 61 -6.85 15.87 1.16
N ARG A 62 -7.56 15.83 0.03
CA ARG A 62 -9.03 15.97 -0.01
C ARG A 62 -9.74 14.78 0.61
N ARG A 63 -9.08 13.62 0.66
CA ARG A 63 -9.61 12.36 1.20
C ARG A 63 -8.95 11.98 2.52
N TRP A 64 -7.66 12.27 2.70
CA TRP A 64 -6.84 11.80 3.80
C TRP A 64 -6.23 12.96 4.58
N THR A 65 -6.52 13.08 5.85
CA THR A 65 -5.85 14.05 6.73
C THR A 65 -4.41 13.62 6.95
N GLU A 66 -3.44 14.54 6.87
CA GLU A 66 -2.01 14.25 6.99
C GLU A 66 -1.58 13.02 6.16
N PRO A 67 -1.79 13.05 4.82
CA PRO A 67 -1.69 11.86 3.98
C PRO A 67 -0.30 11.23 3.97
N ASP A 68 0.74 12.00 4.26
CA ASP A 68 2.13 11.57 4.26
C ASP A 68 2.59 10.97 5.60
N VAL A 69 1.76 11.06 6.63
CA VAL A 69 2.02 10.44 7.92
C VAL A 69 1.47 9.01 7.91
N TYR A 70 2.35 8.04 8.29
CA TYR A 70 1.94 6.67 8.57
C TYR A 70 1.35 6.61 9.98
N ASP A 71 0.05 6.40 10.07
CA ASP A 71 -0.70 6.43 11.33
C ASP A 71 -1.45 5.13 11.57
N LEU A 72 -1.03 4.36 12.59
CA LEU A 72 -1.66 3.10 13.01
C LEU A 72 -3.10 3.25 13.50
N THR A 73 -3.50 4.46 13.87
CA THR A 73 -4.86 4.73 14.36
C THR A 73 -5.82 5.10 13.25
N ARG A 74 -5.27 5.39 12.06
CA ARG A 74 -6.08 5.77 10.89
C ARG A 74 -7.02 4.65 10.48
N ASP A 75 -8.25 5.01 10.16
CA ASP A 75 -9.12 4.17 9.35
C ASP A 75 -8.74 4.35 7.87
N ALA A 76 -7.95 3.41 7.35
CA ALA A 76 -7.51 3.40 5.97
C ALA A 76 -8.55 2.79 5.01
N THR A 77 -9.79 2.57 5.46
CA THR A 77 -10.86 2.04 4.61
C THR A 77 -11.10 2.94 3.40
N GLY A 78 -11.14 2.32 2.23
CA GLY A 78 -11.34 3.03 0.96
C GLY A 78 -10.05 3.45 0.27
N HIS A 79 -8.88 3.01 0.75
CA HIS A 79 -7.66 3.09 -0.07
C HIS A 79 -7.81 2.25 -1.34
N VAL A 80 -7.12 2.63 -2.40
CA VAL A 80 -7.22 1.99 -3.71
C VAL A 80 -6.00 1.14 -4.09
N ALA A 81 -5.17 0.74 -3.11
CA ALA A 81 -3.97 -0.08 -3.36
C ALA A 81 -4.27 -1.44 -4.01
N PHE A 82 -5.47 -1.98 -3.78
CA PHE A 82 -5.96 -3.20 -4.44
C PHE A 82 -6.87 -2.92 -5.64
N GLY A 83 -6.90 -1.69 -6.15
CA GLY A 83 -7.88 -1.30 -7.16
C GLY A 83 -9.30 -1.24 -6.60
N THR A 84 -10.27 -1.11 -7.50
CA THR A 84 -11.69 -1.02 -7.14
C THR A 84 -12.59 -1.50 -8.27
N GLY A 85 -13.87 -1.76 -7.96
CA GLY A 85 -14.87 -2.21 -8.93
C GLY A 85 -14.53 -3.59 -9.51
N ILE A 86 -14.85 -3.79 -10.78
CA ILE A 86 -14.67 -5.06 -11.51
C ILE A 86 -13.17 -5.46 -11.66
N HIS A 87 -12.26 -4.52 -11.45
CA HIS A 87 -10.81 -4.75 -11.48
C HIS A 87 -10.19 -4.83 -10.08
N GLY A 88 -10.99 -4.90 -9.03
CA GLY A 88 -10.48 -5.14 -7.68
C GLY A 88 -9.62 -6.41 -7.65
N CYS A 89 -8.50 -6.34 -6.91
CA CYS A 89 -7.57 -7.46 -6.78
C CYS A 89 -8.29 -8.71 -6.25
N VAL A 90 -8.24 -9.81 -6.99
CA VAL A 90 -8.84 -11.08 -6.57
C VAL A 90 -8.16 -11.67 -5.33
N GLY A 91 -6.85 -11.46 -5.19
CA GLY A 91 -6.04 -11.93 -4.06
C GLY A 91 -6.09 -11.05 -2.80
N GLN A 92 -6.84 -9.96 -2.80
CA GLN A 92 -6.81 -8.98 -1.71
C GLN A 92 -7.14 -9.54 -0.32
N MET A 93 -8.02 -10.54 -0.25
CA MET A 93 -8.39 -11.15 1.04
C MET A 93 -7.25 -12.01 1.59
N MET A 94 -6.60 -12.78 0.71
CA MET A 94 -5.45 -13.61 1.06
C MET A 94 -4.26 -12.72 1.49
N ALA A 95 -3.92 -11.71 0.73
CA ALA A 95 -2.84 -10.78 1.04
C ALA A 95 -3.02 -10.10 2.42
N ARG A 96 -4.26 -9.67 2.72
CA ARG A 96 -4.59 -9.10 4.04
C ARG A 96 -4.44 -10.12 5.17
N MET A 97 -4.89 -11.34 4.94
CA MET A 97 -4.77 -12.41 5.93
C MET A 97 -3.31 -12.73 6.20
N GLU A 98 -2.51 -12.96 5.17
CA GLU A 98 -1.08 -13.26 5.28
C GLU A 98 -0.32 -12.14 6.00
N ALA A 99 -0.50 -10.89 5.57
CA ALA A 99 0.16 -9.75 6.19
C ALA A 99 -0.25 -9.58 7.66
N THR A 100 -1.54 -9.74 7.98
CA THR A 100 -2.04 -9.65 9.36
C THR A 100 -1.45 -10.75 10.23
N CYS A 101 -1.43 -12.00 9.76
CA CYS A 101 -0.85 -13.13 10.47
C CYS A 101 0.64 -12.93 10.71
N LEU A 102 1.38 -12.52 9.67
CA LEU A 102 2.82 -12.27 9.74
C LEU A 102 3.13 -11.15 10.74
N LEU A 103 2.50 -9.99 10.61
CA LEU A 103 2.70 -8.85 11.50
C LEU A 103 2.36 -9.20 12.95
N THR A 104 1.28 -9.95 13.17
CA THR A 104 0.90 -10.41 14.51
C THR A 104 1.96 -11.34 15.11
N ALA A 105 2.47 -12.28 14.30
CA ALA A 105 3.49 -13.22 14.75
C ALA A 105 4.82 -12.51 15.06
N LEU A 106 5.22 -11.58 14.21
CA LEU A 106 6.41 -10.76 14.40
C LEU A 106 6.29 -9.88 15.65
N ALA A 107 5.17 -9.18 15.82
CA ALA A 107 4.94 -8.31 16.97
C ALA A 107 5.05 -9.03 18.32
N ARG A 108 4.71 -10.32 18.36
CA ARG A 108 4.80 -11.15 19.57
C ARG A 108 6.21 -11.67 19.85
N ARG A 109 7.05 -11.83 18.83
CA ARG A 109 8.34 -12.52 18.94
C ARG A 109 9.54 -11.61 18.78
N VAL A 110 9.39 -10.52 18.05
CA VAL A 110 10.49 -9.62 17.69
C VAL A 110 10.44 -8.37 18.55
N THR A 111 11.55 -8.11 19.25
CA THR A 111 11.67 -6.93 20.10
C THR A 111 12.05 -5.68 19.33
N SER A 112 12.96 -5.81 18.36
CA SER A 112 13.35 -4.70 17.51
C SER A 112 13.62 -5.13 16.07
N ILE A 113 13.42 -4.21 15.14
CA ILE A 113 13.80 -4.32 13.74
C ILE A 113 14.49 -3.00 13.38
N THR A 114 15.77 -3.05 13.04
CA THR A 114 16.56 -1.88 12.66
C THR A 114 17.23 -2.09 11.31
N PRO A 115 17.38 -1.07 10.47
CA PRO A 115 18.12 -1.20 9.22
C PRO A 115 19.54 -1.70 9.44
N ALA A 116 20.03 -2.62 8.60
CA ALA A 116 21.35 -3.22 8.67
C ALA A 116 22.20 -2.94 7.42
N GLY A 117 21.73 -2.09 6.53
CA GLY A 117 22.42 -1.70 5.30
C GLY A 117 21.53 -0.87 4.40
N GLU A 118 22.05 -0.48 3.24
CA GLU A 118 21.29 0.27 2.26
C GLU A 118 20.25 -0.62 1.57
N PRO A 119 19.01 -0.14 1.45
CA PRO A 119 17.98 -0.84 0.68
C PRO A 119 18.34 -0.88 -0.81
N VAL A 120 18.17 -2.02 -1.45
CA VAL A 120 18.28 -2.15 -2.91
C VAL A 120 16.88 -2.16 -3.51
N PRO A 121 16.46 -1.09 -4.20
CA PRO A 121 15.14 -1.05 -4.81
C PRO A 121 14.99 -2.08 -5.93
N PHE A 122 13.84 -2.72 -6.01
CA PHE A 122 13.43 -3.49 -7.17
C PHE A 122 12.96 -2.53 -8.27
N ILE A 123 13.73 -2.44 -9.35
CA ILE A 123 13.41 -1.53 -10.47
C ILE A 123 12.36 -2.18 -11.36
N ASN A 124 11.14 -1.69 -11.26
CA ASN A 124 10.00 -2.16 -12.04
C ASN A 124 9.03 -1.00 -12.31
N ASN A 125 8.45 -0.97 -13.51
CA ASN A 125 7.55 0.12 -13.93
C ASN A 125 6.16 0.07 -13.27
N TRP A 126 5.78 -1.10 -12.72
CA TRP A 126 4.42 -1.35 -12.21
C TRP A 126 4.38 -1.64 -10.72
N LEU A 127 5.50 -2.13 -10.18
CA LEU A 127 5.58 -2.55 -8.78
C LEU A 127 6.65 -1.76 -8.03
N ARG A 128 6.32 -1.37 -6.82
CA ARG A 128 7.24 -0.78 -5.87
C ARG A 128 7.64 -1.84 -4.85
N GLY A 129 8.93 -2.06 -4.70
CA GLY A 129 9.47 -3.06 -3.78
C GLY A 129 10.99 -2.94 -3.66
N TYR A 130 11.57 -3.91 -2.99
CA TYR A 130 13.01 -4.01 -2.79
C TYR A 130 13.49 -5.40 -3.20
N GLU A 131 14.64 -5.48 -3.85
CA GLU A 131 15.38 -6.72 -4.04
C GLU A 131 16.03 -7.17 -2.73
N SER A 132 16.48 -6.20 -1.94
CA SER A 132 17.07 -6.44 -0.62
C SER A 132 16.72 -5.30 0.33
N LEU A 133 16.32 -5.66 1.54
CA LEU A 133 16.07 -4.75 2.65
C LEU A 133 16.73 -5.33 3.91
N PRO A 134 18.07 -5.14 4.07
CA PRO A 134 18.79 -5.71 5.20
C PRO A 134 18.30 -5.15 6.53
N ALA A 135 18.08 -6.02 7.49
CA ALA A 135 17.64 -5.62 8.82
C ALA A 135 18.27 -6.49 9.92
N HIS A 136 18.62 -5.86 11.03
CA HIS A 136 18.86 -6.56 12.28
C HIS A 136 17.53 -6.80 12.97
N VAL A 137 17.34 -8.05 13.39
CA VAL A 137 16.11 -8.49 14.07
C VAL A 137 16.50 -9.08 15.41
N GLU A 138 16.00 -8.50 16.49
CA GLU A 138 16.14 -9.04 17.84
C GLU A 138 14.85 -9.76 18.23
N VAL A 139 14.99 -10.94 18.82
CA VAL A 139 13.86 -11.75 19.30
C VAL A 139 13.76 -11.71 20.82
N ALA A 140 12.54 -11.92 21.34
CA ALA A 140 12.27 -11.98 22.77
C ALA A 140 12.74 -13.32 23.36
#